data_c4457b0dbba28d0f325d6a80ebeb0b89
#
_entry.id   c4457b0dbba28d0f325d6a80ebeb0b89
#
_cell.length_a   1.000
_cell.length_b   1.000
_cell.length_c   1.000
_cell.angle_alpha   90.00
_cell.angle_beta   90.00
_cell.angle_gamma   90.00
#
_symmetry.space_group_name_H-M   'P 1'
#
loop_
_entity.id
_entity.type
_entity.pdbx_description
1 polymer ?
#
loop_
_entity_poly.entity_id
_entity_poly.type
_entity_poly.pdbx_seq_one_letter_code
_entity_poly.pdbx_strand_id
1 'polypeptide(L)'
;DELLFIVIHQTYELWFKQILHELDATIKWLGEGRPFRVNHSLRAVTAIEKILVSQIHILESMAQIGFLEFRDKLNPASGFQSMQFREVEFISGQKDEKILEFCKFDEYAYLRLKERFHQPSLGDAFWVLLAQQGFAVAGHDEKVAAIVEILTHPEQNADLFIMQDLLID
;
A
#
# COMPACT_ATOMS: atom_id res chain seq x y z
N ASP A 1 19.86 -22.06 4.01
CA ASP A 1 19.45 -20.73 3.52
C ASP A 1 18.18 -20.75 2.66
N GLU A 2 17.92 -21.83 1.87
CA GLU A 2 16.69 -21.97 1.08
C GLU A 2 15.40 -21.84 1.93
N LEU A 3 15.35 -22.52 3.08
CA LEU A 3 14.21 -22.43 3.99
C LEU A 3 14.00 -21.00 4.52
N LEU A 4 15.07 -20.30 4.88
CA LEU A 4 15.01 -18.90 5.32
C LEU A 4 14.42 -18.00 4.24
N PHE A 5 14.88 -18.16 3.00
CA PHE A 5 14.38 -17.45 1.83
C PHE A 5 12.87 -17.69 1.63
N ILE A 6 12.43 -18.94 1.69
CA ILE A 6 11.01 -19.32 1.55
C ILE A 6 10.17 -18.68 2.67
N VAL A 7 10.60 -18.83 3.93
CA VAL A 7 9.85 -18.33 5.09
C VAL A 7 9.69 -16.81 5.02
N ILE A 8 10.74 -16.08 4.66
CA ILE A 8 10.66 -14.62 4.53
C ILE A 8 9.64 -14.23 3.47
N HIS A 9 9.71 -14.81 2.27
CA HIS A 9 8.76 -14.48 1.20
C HIS A 9 7.32 -14.82 1.58
N GLN A 10 7.08 -15.98 2.22
CA GLN A 10 5.74 -16.32 2.73
C GLN A 10 5.27 -15.32 3.79
N THR A 11 6.15 -14.86 4.65
CA THR A 11 5.83 -13.86 5.68
C THR A 11 5.46 -12.52 5.04
N TYR A 12 6.18 -12.09 4.00
CA TYR A 12 5.81 -10.89 3.24
C TYR A 12 4.42 -11.00 2.63
N GLU A 13 4.08 -12.14 2.01
CA GLU A 13 2.75 -12.36 1.43
C GLU A 13 1.64 -12.33 2.48
N LEU A 14 1.87 -12.82 3.69
CA LEU A 14 0.92 -12.72 4.80
C LEU A 14 0.73 -11.26 5.26
N TRP A 15 1.81 -10.47 5.31
CA TRP A 15 1.73 -9.06 5.64
C TRP A 15 1.05 -8.24 4.55
N PHE A 16 1.33 -8.50 3.27
CA PHE A 16 0.64 -7.85 2.16
C PHE A 16 -0.86 -8.12 2.21
N LYS A 17 -1.27 -9.34 2.54
CA LYS A 17 -2.67 -9.68 2.73
C LYS A 17 -3.32 -8.86 3.85
N GLN A 18 -2.62 -8.67 4.98
CA GLN A 18 -3.14 -7.88 6.08
C GLN A 18 -3.20 -6.38 5.70
N ILE A 19 -2.17 -5.85 5.05
CA ILE A 19 -2.14 -4.47 4.54
C ILE A 19 -3.34 -4.23 3.61
N LEU A 20 -3.57 -5.11 2.64
CA LEU A 20 -4.72 -4.99 1.73
C LEU A 20 -6.05 -4.99 2.46
N HIS A 21 -6.22 -5.85 3.47
CA HIS A 21 -7.41 -5.87 4.30
C HIS A 21 -7.64 -4.54 5.02
N GLU A 22 -6.60 -3.96 5.61
CA GLU A 22 -6.67 -2.66 6.29
C GLU A 22 -6.94 -1.52 5.31
N LEU A 23 -6.29 -1.50 4.14
CA LEU A 23 -6.46 -0.46 3.15
C LEU A 23 -7.85 -0.50 2.50
N ASP A 24 -8.39 -1.68 2.20
CA ASP A 24 -9.78 -1.83 1.72
C ASP A 24 -10.80 -1.31 2.75
N ALA A 25 -10.59 -1.64 4.03
CA ALA A 25 -11.41 -1.13 5.12
C ALA A 25 -11.26 0.40 5.26
N THR A 26 -10.05 0.92 5.10
CA THR A 26 -9.74 2.37 5.16
C THR A 26 -10.49 3.14 4.08
N ILE A 27 -10.45 2.69 2.82
CA ILE A 27 -11.20 3.32 1.72
C ILE A 27 -12.70 3.36 2.01
N LYS A 28 -13.25 2.26 2.53
CA LYS A 28 -14.64 2.22 2.95
C LYS A 28 -14.96 3.25 4.03
N TRP A 29 -14.11 3.35 5.07
CA TRP A 29 -14.35 4.29 6.17
C TRP A 29 -14.11 5.75 5.78
N LEU A 30 -13.22 6.02 4.82
CA LEU A 30 -13.09 7.34 4.20
C LEU A 30 -14.42 7.76 3.54
N GLY A 31 -15.02 6.87 2.75
CA GLY A 31 -16.32 7.11 2.12
C GLY A 31 -17.46 7.29 3.12
N GLU A 32 -17.39 6.64 4.29
CA GLU A 32 -18.37 6.76 5.38
C GLU A 32 -18.12 7.96 6.31
N GLY A 33 -17.05 8.73 6.11
CA GLY A 33 -16.68 9.86 6.97
C GLY A 33 -16.32 9.46 8.40
N ARG A 34 -15.56 8.37 8.58
CA ARG A 34 -15.16 7.83 9.91
C ARG A 34 -13.66 7.99 10.18
N PRO A 35 -13.16 9.21 10.39
CA PRO A 35 -11.72 9.50 10.47
C PRO A 35 -11.01 8.71 11.59
N PHE A 36 -11.64 8.51 12.72
CA PHE A 36 -11.04 7.74 13.83
C PHE A 36 -10.70 6.30 13.41
N ARG A 37 -11.59 5.63 12.65
CA ARG A 37 -11.33 4.27 12.16
C ARG A 37 -10.23 4.24 11.10
N VAL A 38 -10.22 5.23 10.23
CA VAL A 38 -9.17 5.42 9.21
C VAL A 38 -7.80 5.53 9.88
N ASN A 39 -7.66 6.44 10.85
CA ASN A 39 -6.41 6.66 11.58
C ASN A 39 -5.93 5.39 12.32
N HIS A 40 -6.86 4.61 12.87
CA HIS A 40 -6.51 3.34 13.52
C HIS A 40 -5.94 2.33 12.52
N SER A 41 -6.58 2.18 11.36
CA SER A 41 -6.16 1.22 10.32
C SER A 41 -4.85 1.64 9.68
N LEU A 42 -4.68 2.92 9.32
CA LEU A 42 -3.42 3.42 8.75
C LEU A 42 -2.24 3.23 9.71
N ARG A 43 -2.42 3.44 11.01
CA ARG A 43 -1.37 3.13 12.00
C ARG A 43 -0.97 1.65 12.00
N ALA A 44 -1.92 0.74 11.80
CA ALA A 44 -1.61 -0.68 11.68
C ALA A 44 -0.82 -0.96 10.39
N VAL A 45 -1.21 -0.35 9.26
CA VAL A 45 -0.47 -0.45 7.99
C VAL A 45 0.95 0.05 8.15
N THR A 46 1.16 1.28 8.64
CA THR A 46 2.51 1.85 8.85
C THR A 46 3.35 0.98 9.79
N ALA A 47 2.77 0.40 10.84
CA ALA A 47 3.49 -0.51 11.73
C ALA A 47 3.95 -1.78 11.01
N ILE A 48 3.11 -2.35 10.14
CA ILE A 48 3.46 -3.53 9.33
C ILE A 48 4.55 -3.17 8.32
N GLU A 49 4.47 -2.04 7.65
CA GLU A 49 5.48 -1.58 6.68
C GLU A 49 6.86 -1.42 7.34
N LYS A 50 6.92 -0.85 8.54
CA LYS A 50 8.17 -0.77 9.32
C LYS A 50 8.75 -2.16 9.64
N ILE A 51 7.90 -3.15 9.90
CA ILE A 51 8.34 -4.55 10.07
C ILE A 51 8.87 -5.11 8.75
N LEU A 52 8.18 -4.89 7.63
CA LEU A 52 8.61 -5.36 6.31
C LEU A 52 9.99 -4.79 5.96
N VAL A 53 10.21 -3.49 6.15
CA VAL A 53 11.53 -2.86 5.94
C VAL A 53 12.60 -3.49 6.85
N SER A 54 12.29 -3.71 8.13
CA SER A 54 13.21 -4.35 9.07
C SER A 54 13.56 -5.80 8.70
N GLN A 55 12.60 -6.54 8.13
CA GLN A 55 12.82 -7.94 7.71
C GLN A 55 13.82 -8.08 6.55
N ILE A 56 14.08 -7.03 5.77
CA ILE A 56 15.10 -7.05 4.72
C ILE A 56 16.46 -7.42 5.29
N HIS A 57 16.80 -6.96 6.51
CA HIS A 57 18.05 -7.30 7.17
C HIS A 57 18.23 -8.80 7.44
N ILE A 58 17.12 -9.55 7.56
CA ILE A 58 17.20 -11.00 7.69
C ILE A 58 17.64 -11.63 6.36
N LEU A 59 17.16 -11.13 5.20
CA LEU A 59 17.64 -11.57 3.89
C LEU A 59 19.11 -11.21 3.69
N GLU A 60 19.54 -10.03 4.11
CA GLU A 60 20.93 -9.59 4.04
C GLU A 60 21.88 -10.44 4.87
N SER A 61 21.37 -11.10 5.94
CA SER A 61 22.16 -12.01 6.77
C SER A 61 22.47 -13.36 6.10
N MET A 62 21.82 -13.65 4.96
CA MET A 62 22.01 -14.89 4.22
C MET A 62 23.38 -14.92 3.52
N ALA A 63 24.12 -16.00 3.68
CA ALA A 63 25.41 -16.16 3.01
C ALA A 63 25.25 -16.22 1.49
N GLN A 64 26.04 -15.46 0.75
CA GLN A 64 26.00 -15.45 -0.72
C GLN A 64 26.14 -16.84 -1.33
N ILE A 65 27.04 -17.67 -0.78
CA ILE A 65 27.25 -19.05 -1.24
C ILE A 65 25.95 -19.87 -1.06
N GLY A 66 25.30 -19.77 0.11
CA GLY A 66 24.05 -20.47 0.38
C GLY A 66 22.90 -20.05 -0.56
N PHE A 67 22.85 -18.78 -0.98
CA PHE A 67 21.89 -18.33 -1.99
C PHE A 67 22.18 -18.91 -3.38
N LEU A 68 23.47 -18.97 -3.78
CA LEU A 68 23.85 -19.52 -5.08
C LEU A 68 23.50 -21.01 -5.25
N GLU A 69 23.44 -21.79 -4.17
CA GLU A 69 23.10 -23.21 -4.21
C GLU A 69 21.66 -23.50 -4.69
N PHE A 70 20.71 -22.57 -4.50
CA PHE A 70 19.33 -22.76 -4.91
C PHE A 70 18.81 -21.73 -5.92
N ARG A 71 19.59 -20.68 -6.23
CA ARG A 71 19.20 -19.59 -7.13
C ARG A 71 18.68 -20.10 -8.48
N ASP A 72 19.33 -21.09 -9.06
CA ASP A 72 18.94 -21.61 -10.38
C ASP A 72 17.58 -22.30 -10.35
N LYS A 73 17.17 -22.83 -9.20
CA LYS A 73 15.84 -23.43 -9.01
C LYS A 73 14.70 -22.40 -8.94
N LEU A 74 15.04 -21.13 -8.68
CA LEU A 74 14.05 -20.06 -8.63
C LEU A 74 13.62 -19.57 -10.01
N ASN A 75 14.41 -19.82 -11.05
CA ASN A 75 14.10 -19.36 -12.40
C ASN A 75 12.87 -20.09 -12.97
N PRO A 76 11.86 -19.36 -13.51
CA PRO A 76 11.78 -17.92 -13.81
C PRO A 76 11.10 -17.05 -12.73
N ALA A 77 11.01 -17.51 -11.49
CA ALA A 77 10.34 -16.76 -10.41
C ALA A 77 11.05 -15.44 -10.07
N SER A 78 10.28 -14.43 -9.74
CA SER A 78 10.75 -13.10 -9.33
C SER A 78 9.83 -12.51 -8.26
N GLY A 79 10.37 -11.79 -7.29
CA GLY A 79 9.58 -11.02 -6.32
C GLY A 79 8.65 -9.99 -6.96
N PHE A 80 8.96 -9.52 -8.17
CA PHE A 80 8.07 -8.65 -8.96
C PHE A 80 6.77 -9.32 -9.40
N GLN A 81 6.65 -10.65 -9.27
CA GLN A 81 5.45 -11.43 -9.61
C GLN A 81 4.47 -11.54 -8.44
N SER A 82 4.77 -10.98 -7.26
CA SER A 82 3.81 -10.95 -6.16
C SER A 82 2.58 -10.15 -6.55
N MET A 83 1.46 -10.82 -6.71
CA MET A 83 0.18 -10.19 -7.02
C MET A 83 -0.28 -9.28 -5.88
N GLN A 84 -0.14 -9.71 -4.63
CA GLN A 84 -0.56 -8.92 -3.47
C GLN A 84 0.26 -7.63 -3.34
N PHE A 85 1.57 -7.68 -3.60
CA PHE A 85 2.40 -6.48 -3.61
C PHE A 85 1.93 -5.48 -4.69
N ARG A 86 1.60 -5.97 -5.89
CA ARG A 86 1.05 -5.12 -6.97
C ARG A 86 -0.32 -4.52 -6.59
N GLU A 87 -1.15 -5.27 -5.88
CA GLU A 87 -2.40 -4.73 -5.35
C GLU A 87 -2.16 -3.62 -4.32
N VAL A 88 -1.16 -3.78 -3.43
CA VAL A 88 -0.76 -2.73 -2.47
C VAL A 88 -0.31 -1.47 -3.22
N GLU A 89 0.53 -1.58 -4.24
CA GLU A 89 0.93 -0.42 -5.07
C GLU A 89 -0.29 0.28 -5.69
N PHE A 90 -1.21 -0.48 -6.28
CA PHE A 90 -2.38 0.10 -6.97
C PHE A 90 -3.35 0.77 -6.00
N ILE A 91 -3.63 0.17 -4.85
CA ILE A 91 -4.52 0.76 -3.85
C ILE A 91 -3.89 2.00 -3.20
N SER A 92 -2.57 2.05 -3.08
CA SER A 92 -1.82 3.21 -2.62
C SER A 92 -1.71 4.33 -3.66
N GLY A 93 -2.11 4.09 -4.92
CA GLY A 93 -2.13 5.08 -5.99
C GLY A 93 -1.00 4.95 -7.03
N GLN A 94 -0.07 4.01 -6.87
CA GLN A 94 1.00 3.74 -7.82
C GLN A 94 0.51 2.82 -8.96
N LYS A 95 -0.29 3.36 -9.86
CA LYS A 95 -0.96 2.62 -10.94
C LYS A 95 -0.15 2.70 -12.24
N ASP A 96 0.69 1.69 -12.51
CA ASP A 96 1.43 1.53 -13.77
C ASP A 96 0.79 0.45 -14.64
N GLU A 97 0.26 0.84 -15.82
CA GLU A 97 -0.33 -0.09 -16.81
C GLU A 97 0.65 -1.16 -17.28
N LYS A 98 1.96 -0.90 -17.27
CA LYS A 98 2.98 -1.87 -17.68
C LYS A 98 2.97 -3.11 -16.79
N ILE A 99 2.57 -2.96 -15.53
CA ILE A 99 2.41 -4.08 -14.60
C ILE A 99 1.31 -5.03 -15.07
N LEU A 100 0.18 -4.50 -15.56
CA LEU A 100 -0.90 -5.31 -16.11
C LEU A 100 -0.45 -6.10 -17.35
N GLU A 101 0.33 -5.46 -18.24
CA GLU A 101 0.88 -6.13 -19.41
C GLU A 101 1.81 -7.28 -19.02
N PHE A 102 2.65 -7.05 -18.01
CA PHE A 102 3.57 -8.07 -17.48
C PHE A 102 2.84 -9.26 -16.85
N CYS A 103 1.68 -9.06 -16.23
CA CYS A 103 0.92 -10.11 -15.55
C CYS A 103 0.01 -10.94 -16.46
N LYS A 104 -0.05 -10.69 -17.78
CA LYS A 104 -0.92 -11.40 -18.73
C LYS A 104 -0.64 -12.91 -18.87
N PHE A 105 0.51 -13.37 -18.41
CA PHE A 105 0.84 -14.80 -18.39
C PHE A 105 0.03 -15.60 -17.35
N ASP A 106 -0.53 -14.93 -16.35
CA ASP A 106 -1.41 -15.51 -15.33
C ASP A 106 -2.77 -14.81 -15.40
N GLU A 107 -3.77 -15.50 -15.96
CA GLU A 107 -5.11 -14.94 -16.17
C GLU A 107 -5.78 -14.52 -14.85
N TYR A 108 -5.61 -15.29 -13.79
CA TYR A 108 -6.19 -14.97 -12.48
C TYR A 108 -5.56 -13.69 -11.90
N ALA A 109 -4.23 -13.60 -11.89
CA ALA A 109 -3.52 -12.42 -11.43
C ALA A 109 -3.87 -11.19 -12.28
N TYR A 110 -3.90 -11.33 -13.59
CA TYR A 110 -4.25 -10.24 -14.51
C TYR A 110 -5.65 -9.69 -14.26
N LEU A 111 -6.68 -10.54 -14.16
CA LEU A 111 -8.05 -10.10 -13.93
C LEU A 111 -8.21 -9.38 -12.60
N ARG A 112 -7.61 -9.92 -11.54
CA ARG A 112 -7.65 -9.34 -10.21
C ARG A 112 -6.92 -7.99 -10.14
N LEU A 113 -5.74 -7.89 -10.71
CA LEU A 113 -4.98 -6.65 -10.77
C LEU A 113 -5.66 -5.60 -11.64
N LYS A 114 -6.27 -6.01 -12.76
CA LYS A 114 -7.06 -5.11 -13.61
C LYS A 114 -8.26 -4.53 -12.88
N GLU A 115 -8.98 -5.33 -12.10
CA GLU A 115 -10.06 -4.85 -11.24
C GLU A 115 -9.53 -3.82 -10.24
N ARG A 116 -8.46 -4.14 -9.51
CA ARG A 116 -7.82 -3.25 -8.53
C ARG A 116 -7.32 -1.94 -9.16
N PHE A 117 -6.77 -2.00 -10.35
CA PHE A 117 -6.27 -0.84 -11.08
C PHE A 117 -7.35 0.21 -11.34
N HIS A 118 -8.60 -0.22 -11.63
CA HIS A 118 -9.73 0.67 -11.89
C HIS A 118 -10.49 1.13 -10.64
N GLN A 119 -10.24 0.52 -9.49
CA GLN A 119 -10.83 0.95 -8.22
C GLN A 119 -10.21 2.27 -7.76
N PRO A 120 -10.91 3.09 -6.96
CA PRO A 120 -10.33 4.26 -6.33
C PRO A 120 -9.11 3.89 -5.48
N SER A 121 -8.08 4.72 -5.54
CA SER A 121 -6.92 4.61 -4.64
C SER A 121 -7.24 5.21 -3.27
N LEU A 122 -6.36 4.99 -2.32
CA LEU A 122 -6.41 5.61 -1.00
C LEU A 122 -6.41 7.14 -1.08
N GLY A 123 -5.56 7.70 -1.98
CA GLY A 123 -5.53 9.14 -2.25
C GLY A 123 -6.84 9.66 -2.85
N ASP A 124 -7.45 8.93 -3.80
CA ASP A 124 -8.75 9.32 -4.36
C ASP A 124 -9.83 9.37 -3.28
N ALA A 125 -9.87 8.36 -2.41
CA ALA A 125 -10.83 8.29 -1.30
C ALA A 125 -10.60 9.41 -0.27
N PHE A 126 -9.36 9.80 -0.02
CA PHE A 126 -9.02 10.92 0.86
C PHE A 126 -9.53 12.25 0.31
N TRP A 127 -9.38 12.51 -0.99
CA TRP A 127 -9.92 13.72 -1.61
C TRP A 127 -11.45 13.77 -1.55
N VAL A 128 -12.12 12.62 -1.69
CA VAL A 128 -13.58 12.55 -1.51
C VAL A 128 -13.97 12.92 -0.07
N LEU A 129 -13.25 12.43 0.93
CA LEU A 129 -13.48 12.80 2.33
C LEU A 129 -13.32 14.30 2.54
N LEU A 130 -12.24 14.92 2.03
CA LEU A 130 -12.01 16.37 2.17
C LEU A 130 -13.14 17.18 1.53
N ALA A 131 -13.62 16.77 0.35
CA ALA A 131 -14.77 17.41 -0.29
C ALA A 131 -16.03 17.31 0.58
N GLN A 132 -16.30 16.17 1.23
CA GLN A 132 -17.41 15.98 2.15
C GLN A 132 -17.29 16.87 3.41
N GLN A 133 -16.06 17.19 3.83
CA GLN A 133 -15.77 18.09 4.95
C GLN A 133 -15.83 19.58 4.56
N GLY A 134 -16.09 19.89 3.28
CA GLY A 134 -16.26 21.24 2.78
C GLY A 134 -15.00 21.87 2.18
N PHE A 135 -13.90 21.13 2.05
CA PHE A 135 -12.71 21.63 1.36
C PHE A 135 -12.91 21.63 -0.17
N ALA A 136 -12.41 22.68 -0.85
CA ALA A 136 -12.31 22.70 -2.30
C ALA A 136 -11.14 21.77 -2.72
N VAL A 137 -11.39 20.82 -3.64
CA VAL A 137 -10.42 19.81 -4.06
C VAL A 137 -10.48 19.47 -5.56
N ALA A 138 -11.16 20.30 -6.36
CA ALA A 138 -11.35 20.05 -7.78
C ALA A 138 -10.04 20.19 -8.58
N GLY A 139 -9.23 21.20 -8.25
CA GLY A 139 -7.96 21.48 -8.92
C GLY A 139 -6.74 21.23 -8.05
N HIS A 140 -5.56 21.26 -8.68
CA HIS A 140 -4.29 21.09 -7.96
C HIS A 140 -4.10 22.13 -6.86
N ASP A 141 -4.32 23.43 -7.20
CA ASP A 141 -4.12 24.54 -6.26
C ASP A 141 -5.09 24.46 -5.07
N GLU A 142 -6.33 24.04 -5.30
CA GLU A 142 -7.31 23.81 -4.24
C GLU A 142 -6.90 22.67 -3.31
N LYS A 143 -6.40 21.55 -3.86
CA LYS A 143 -5.86 20.44 -3.10
C LYS A 143 -4.68 20.87 -2.23
N VAL A 144 -3.74 21.64 -2.79
CA VAL A 144 -2.62 22.19 -2.04
C VAL A 144 -3.11 23.11 -0.92
N ALA A 145 -4.07 24.01 -1.20
CA ALA A 145 -4.62 24.91 -0.19
C ALA A 145 -5.32 24.12 0.94
N ALA A 146 -6.09 23.08 0.63
CA ALA A 146 -6.72 22.22 1.63
C ALA A 146 -5.70 21.53 2.55
N ILE A 147 -4.62 21.00 1.99
CA ILE A 147 -3.53 20.39 2.77
C ILE A 147 -2.85 21.42 3.66
N VAL A 148 -2.52 22.60 3.12
CA VAL A 148 -1.90 23.70 3.91
C VAL A 148 -2.81 24.13 5.05
N GLU A 149 -4.12 24.22 4.85
CA GLU A 149 -5.09 24.57 5.88
C GLU A 149 -5.10 23.53 7.01
N ILE A 150 -5.12 22.23 6.68
CA ILE A 150 -5.08 21.14 7.66
C ILE A 150 -3.78 21.21 8.48
N LEU A 151 -2.63 21.45 7.83
CA LEU A 151 -1.33 21.53 8.48
C LEU A 151 -1.17 22.76 9.36
N THR A 152 -1.78 23.90 9.00
CA THR A 152 -1.65 25.15 9.75
C THR A 152 -2.64 25.28 10.90
N HIS A 153 -3.75 24.53 10.87
CA HIS A 153 -4.79 24.54 11.90
C HIS A 153 -5.10 23.13 12.41
N PRO A 154 -4.11 22.41 12.97
CA PRO A 154 -4.29 21.02 13.42
C PRO A 154 -5.30 20.89 14.55
N GLU A 155 -5.51 21.93 15.38
CA GLU A 155 -6.50 21.94 16.46
C GLU A 155 -7.95 21.89 15.95
N GLN A 156 -8.19 22.39 14.73
CA GLN A 156 -9.52 22.37 14.08
C GLN A 156 -9.75 21.10 13.24
N ASN A 157 -8.65 20.47 12.80
CA ASN A 157 -8.63 19.38 11.84
C ASN A 157 -7.86 18.16 12.36
N ALA A 158 -7.89 17.87 13.67
CA ALA A 158 -6.99 16.92 14.32
C ALA A 158 -6.98 15.53 13.66
N ASP A 159 -8.14 14.98 13.31
CA ASP A 159 -8.22 13.67 12.67
C ASP A 159 -7.66 13.68 11.24
N LEU A 160 -7.88 14.76 10.49
CA LEU A 160 -7.37 14.93 9.12
C LEU A 160 -5.85 15.16 9.14
N PHE A 161 -5.35 15.90 10.13
CA PHE A 161 -3.93 16.13 10.34
C PHE A 161 -3.19 14.81 10.59
N ILE A 162 -3.69 13.97 11.51
CA ILE A 162 -3.12 12.65 11.79
C ILE A 162 -3.19 11.75 10.55
N MET A 163 -4.30 11.76 9.83
CA MET A 163 -4.50 10.96 8.63
C MET A 163 -3.50 11.34 7.53
N GLN A 164 -3.29 12.64 7.32
CA GLN A 164 -2.34 13.13 6.33
C GLN A 164 -0.90 12.73 6.65
N ASP A 165 -0.50 12.80 7.93
CA ASP A 165 0.81 12.36 8.41
C ASP A 165 1.03 10.87 8.09
N LEU A 166 0.03 10.03 8.40
CA LEU A 166 0.07 8.58 8.12
C LEU A 166 -0.01 8.21 6.63
N LEU A 167 -0.47 9.10 5.76
CA LEU A 167 -0.52 8.87 4.31
C LEU A 167 0.80 9.25 3.60
N ILE A 168 1.66 9.98 4.28
CA ILE A 168 2.97 10.42 3.75
C ILE A 168 4.10 9.48 4.20
N ASP A 169 3.99 8.86 5.40
CA ASP A 169 4.95 7.88 5.92
C ASP A 169 5.00 6.60 5.07
#